data_c998fd629074f7f352773766063d4f65
#
_entry.id   c998fd629074f7f352773766063d4f65
#
_cell.length_a   1.000
_cell.length_b   1.000
_cell.length_c   1.000
_cell.angle_alpha   90.00
_cell.angle_beta   90.00
_cell.angle_gamma   90.00
#
_symmetry.space_group_name_H-M   'P 1'
#
loop_
_entity.id
_entity.type
_entity.pdbx_description
1 polymer ?
#
loop_
_entity_poly.entity_id
_entity_poly.type
_entity_poly.pdbx_seq_one_letter_code
_entity_poly.pdbx_strand_id
1 'polypeptide(L)'
;MERKYCNNCGNFGHIYKHCRHPILSYGIILYDDSIPDNIKIVMIERKDSISYIEFLRGKYKSHTNIDYIKLLLSRFSVDEKQRIISNDFDELWKQLWIHTETINPRVKREYTISKRNFNRIKDGFEYEGKSYNLQSLIEETDTLYESNEWELPKGRRNLRENNRECAIREFQEETNITHTNYDLITNIVPLIEEYTGINNVRYKHVYYIGRVKEPCELKINMMNKDQYTEVKSISWFNQEECNTSIREYDSHKKKVVNEFFDFIKMNNQLIQMK
;
A
#
# COMPACT_ATOMS: atom_id res chain seq x y z
N MET A 1 -32.46 -15.86 9.91
CA MET A 1 -31.72 -15.01 8.93
C MET A 1 -30.36 -14.70 9.50
N GLU A 2 -29.29 -15.14 8.84
CA GLU A 2 -27.93 -14.75 9.24
C GLU A 2 -27.80 -13.23 9.15
N ARG A 3 -27.35 -12.60 10.24
CA ARG A 3 -27.09 -11.16 10.25
C ARG A 3 -25.89 -10.88 9.32
N LYS A 4 -26.11 -10.14 8.25
CA LYS A 4 -25.04 -9.71 7.33
C LYS A 4 -23.97 -8.97 8.11
N TYR A 5 -22.72 -9.40 8.02
CA TYR A 5 -21.57 -8.80 8.67
C TYR A 5 -20.70 -8.07 7.64
N CYS A 6 -20.21 -6.89 7.97
CA CYS A 6 -19.37 -6.08 7.11
C CYS A 6 -17.89 -6.22 7.49
N ASN A 7 -17.09 -6.86 6.65
CA ASN A 7 -15.64 -6.99 6.88
C ASN A 7 -14.92 -5.63 6.94
N ASN A 8 -15.45 -4.58 6.28
CA ASN A 8 -14.84 -3.26 6.33
C ASN A 8 -14.96 -2.62 7.72
N CYS A 9 -16.19 -2.38 8.20
CA CYS A 9 -16.39 -1.64 9.45
C CYS A 9 -16.64 -2.53 10.69
N GLY A 10 -16.83 -3.85 10.52
CA GLY A 10 -17.10 -4.77 11.63
C GLY A 10 -18.54 -4.76 12.15
N ASN A 11 -19.42 -3.99 11.56
CA ASN A 11 -20.80 -3.89 11.99
C ASN A 11 -21.70 -4.91 11.29
N PHE A 12 -22.78 -5.30 11.97
CA PHE A 12 -23.86 -6.08 11.39
C PHE A 12 -24.85 -5.18 10.63
N GLY A 13 -25.66 -5.80 9.75
CA GLY A 13 -26.75 -5.16 9.01
C GLY A 13 -26.44 -4.88 7.55
N HIS A 14 -25.18 -4.91 7.13
CA HIS A 14 -24.78 -4.72 5.74
C HIS A 14 -23.53 -5.56 5.40
N ILE A 15 -23.19 -5.63 4.12
CA ILE A 15 -21.94 -6.24 3.60
C ILE A 15 -20.99 -5.14 3.13
N TYR A 16 -19.72 -5.48 2.88
CA TYR A 16 -18.67 -4.58 2.41
C TYR A 16 -19.14 -3.64 1.28
N LYS A 17 -19.81 -4.17 0.26
CA LYS A 17 -20.28 -3.42 -0.92
C LYS A 17 -21.22 -2.24 -0.58
N HIS A 18 -21.93 -2.32 0.55
CA HIS A 18 -22.87 -1.31 0.99
C HIS A 18 -22.37 -0.54 2.23
N CYS A 19 -21.09 -0.65 2.53
CA CYS A 19 -20.48 0.06 3.64
C CYS A 19 -20.34 1.55 3.29
N ARG A 20 -20.76 2.41 4.23
CA ARG A 20 -20.66 3.88 4.10
C ARG A 20 -19.38 4.44 4.73
N HIS A 21 -18.68 3.61 5.52
CA HIS A 21 -17.38 4.00 6.08
C HIS A 21 -16.31 4.04 4.99
N PRO A 22 -15.24 4.83 5.20
CA PRO A 22 -14.03 4.70 4.40
C PRO A 22 -13.56 3.25 4.32
N ILE A 23 -12.74 2.92 3.35
CA ILE A 23 -12.04 1.63 3.33
C ILE A 23 -11.04 1.62 4.48
N LEU A 24 -11.23 0.69 5.42
CA LEU A 24 -10.46 0.57 6.64
C LEU A 24 -9.30 -0.41 6.46
N SER A 25 -8.12 0.00 6.92
CA SER A 25 -6.95 -0.87 7.10
C SER A 25 -6.37 -0.64 8.49
N TYR A 26 -5.69 -1.65 9.01
CA TYR A 26 -5.10 -1.64 10.34
C TYR A 26 -3.65 -2.09 10.24
N GLY A 27 -2.76 -1.40 10.93
CA GLY A 27 -1.32 -1.68 10.92
C GLY A 27 -0.66 -1.35 12.24
N ILE A 28 0.65 -1.52 12.28
CA ILE A 28 1.49 -1.22 13.43
C ILE A 28 2.63 -0.31 12.97
N ILE A 29 2.85 0.79 13.70
CA ILE A 29 4.10 1.53 13.66
C ILE A 29 5.00 0.88 14.71
N LEU A 30 5.89 0.00 14.25
CA LEU A 30 6.90 -0.60 15.11
C LEU A 30 8.12 0.30 15.16
N TYR A 31 8.54 0.71 16.36
CA TYR A 31 9.72 1.54 16.54
C TYR A 31 10.79 0.89 17.41
N ASP A 32 12.01 1.29 17.13
CA ASP A 32 13.22 0.97 17.88
C ASP A 32 13.81 2.29 18.43
N ASP A 33 13.95 2.40 19.73
CA ASP A 33 14.56 3.50 20.47
C ASP A 33 15.80 3.05 21.28
N SER A 34 16.39 1.92 20.90
CA SER A 34 17.61 1.38 21.55
C SER A 34 18.82 2.34 21.43
N ILE A 35 18.84 3.17 20.40
CA ILE A 35 19.82 4.23 20.19
C ILE A 35 19.17 5.58 20.53
N PRO A 36 19.55 6.25 21.62
CA PRO A 36 19.06 7.58 21.96
C PRO A 36 19.22 8.54 20.77
N ASP A 37 18.23 9.40 20.57
CA ASP A 37 18.17 10.42 19.49
C ASP A 37 18.16 9.86 18.05
N ASN A 38 18.14 8.54 17.86
CA ASN A 38 18.01 7.88 16.56
C ASN A 38 16.87 6.86 16.53
N ILE A 39 15.68 7.31 16.87
CA ILE A 39 14.47 6.49 16.82
C ILE A 39 14.19 6.14 15.37
N LYS A 40 13.92 4.85 15.12
CA LYS A 40 13.59 4.33 13.80
C LYS A 40 12.26 3.58 13.82
N ILE A 41 11.58 3.58 12.68
CA ILE A 41 10.36 2.79 12.47
C ILE A 41 10.54 1.83 11.30
N VAL A 42 9.78 0.75 11.31
CA VAL A 42 9.74 -0.19 10.18
C VAL A 42 8.89 0.39 9.06
N MET A 43 9.46 0.45 7.86
CA MET A 43 8.79 0.77 6.62
C MET A 43 8.94 -0.37 5.62
N ILE A 44 7.96 -0.54 4.75
CA ILE A 44 7.99 -1.49 3.63
C ILE A 44 7.94 -0.76 2.30
N GLU A 45 8.69 -1.22 1.32
CA GLU A 45 8.56 -0.85 -0.07
C GLU A 45 7.59 -1.80 -0.76
N ARG A 46 6.55 -1.28 -1.38
CA ARG A 46 5.60 -2.10 -2.13
C ARG A 46 6.29 -2.80 -3.31
N LYS A 47 5.89 -4.03 -3.59
CA LYS A 47 6.38 -4.76 -4.77
C LYS A 47 5.95 -4.08 -6.06
N ASP A 48 4.69 -3.66 -6.12
CA ASP A 48 4.13 -2.89 -7.21
C ASP A 48 3.41 -1.66 -6.66
N SER A 49 3.57 -0.51 -7.32
CA SER A 49 2.89 0.72 -6.93
C SER A 49 1.37 0.59 -7.09
N ILE A 50 0.62 1.32 -6.28
CA ILE A 50 -0.86 1.32 -6.38
C ILE A 50 -1.29 1.74 -7.78
N SER A 51 -0.61 2.72 -8.36
CA SER A 51 -0.91 3.22 -9.70
C SER A 51 -0.61 2.19 -10.79
N TYR A 52 0.46 1.40 -10.65
CA TYR A 52 0.78 0.30 -11.56
C TYR A 52 -0.30 -0.79 -11.51
N ILE A 53 -0.71 -1.19 -10.30
CA ILE A 53 -1.79 -2.16 -10.09
C ILE A 53 -3.10 -1.65 -10.69
N GLU A 54 -3.47 -0.39 -10.46
CA GLU A 54 -4.69 0.21 -11.00
C GLU A 54 -4.68 0.28 -12.53
N PHE A 55 -3.53 0.62 -13.12
CA PHE A 55 -3.37 0.65 -14.56
C PHE A 55 -3.52 -0.74 -15.18
N LEU A 56 -2.79 -1.75 -14.71
CA LEU A 56 -2.90 -3.12 -15.21
C LEU A 56 -4.32 -3.70 -15.05
N ARG A 57 -5.02 -3.34 -13.98
CA ARG A 57 -6.40 -3.74 -13.75
C ARG A 57 -7.43 -2.91 -14.53
N GLY A 58 -6.98 -1.99 -15.38
CA GLY A 58 -7.86 -1.18 -16.23
C GLY A 58 -8.83 -0.28 -15.45
N LYS A 59 -8.42 0.26 -14.29
CA LYS A 59 -9.29 1.06 -13.41
C LYS A 59 -9.50 2.51 -13.87
N TYR A 60 -9.04 2.86 -15.04
CA TYR A 60 -9.16 4.20 -15.64
C TYR A 60 -10.45 4.43 -16.44
N LYS A 61 -11.46 3.57 -16.29
CA LYS A 61 -12.80 3.62 -16.92
C LYS A 61 -12.78 3.48 -18.45
N SER A 62 -12.03 4.32 -19.17
CA SER A 62 -11.88 4.33 -20.63
C SER A 62 -10.44 4.62 -21.03
N HIS A 63 -9.97 4.05 -22.15
CA HIS A 63 -8.67 4.39 -22.76
C HIS A 63 -8.61 5.88 -23.21
N THR A 64 -9.75 6.55 -23.38
CA THR A 64 -9.83 7.99 -23.70
C THR A 64 -9.71 8.90 -22.47
N ASN A 65 -9.62 8.35 -21.26
CA ASN A 65 -9.37 9.15 -20.05
C ASN A 65 -7.86 9.43 -19.90
N ILE A 66 -7.32 10.19 -20.86
CA ILE A 66 -5.88 10.41 -21.04
C ILE A 66 -5.24 11.02 -19.80
N ASP A 67 -5.86 12.03 -19.20
CA ASP A 67 -5.30 12.71 -18.03
C ASP A 67 -5.14 11.75 -16.83
N TYR A 68 -6.13 10.89 -16.60
CA TYR A 68 -6.04 9.91 -15.52
C TYR A 68 -5.02 8.81 -15.82
N ILE A 69 -4.91 8.37 -17.08
CA ILE A 69 -3.89 7.40 -17.50
C ILE A 69 -2.49 8.00 -17.30
N LYS A 70 -2.25 9.24 -17.74
CA LYS A 70 -0.99 9.95 -17.52
C LYS A 70 -0.70 10.12 -16.03
N LEU A 71 -1.70 10.45 -15.21
CA LEU A 71 -1.54 10.52 -13.75
C LEU A 71 -1.12 9.17 -13.15
N LEU A 72 -1.67 8.05 -13.60
CA LEU A 72 -1.23 6.74 -13.16
C LEU A 72 0.22 6.49 -13.58
N LEU A 73 0.55 6.68 -14.87
CA LEU A 73 1.88 6.47 -15.43
C LEU A 73 2.95 7.39 -14.81
N SER A 74 2.58 8.61 -14.43
CA SER A 74 3.49 9.53 -13.73
C SER A 74 3.89 9.07 -12.33
N ARG A 75 3.18 8.14 -11.73
CA ARG A 75 3.46 7.56 -10.43
C ARG A 75 4.23 6.24 -10.46
N PHE A 76 4.48 5.71 -11.66
CA PHE A 76 5.27 4.51 -11.82
C PHE A 76 6.75 4.75 -11.46
N SER A 77 7.40 3.73 -10.93
CA SER A 77 8.86 3.73 -10.87
C SER A 77 9.47 3.51 -12.26
N VAL A 78 10.75 3.81 -12.40
CA VAL A 78 11.51 3.54 -13.63
C VAL A 78 11.41 2.07 -14.03
N ASP A 79 11.55 1.16 -13.06
CA ASP A 79 11.41 -0.29 -13.27
C ASP A 79 10.02 -0.66 -13.78
N GLU A 80 8.94 -0.09 -13.20
CA GLU A 80 7.57 -0.34 -13.63
C GLU A 80 7.30 0.16 -15.04
N LYS A 81 7.84 1.34 -15.40
CA LYS A 81 7.77 1.86 -16.78
C LYS A 81 8.46 0.93 -17.77
N GLN A 82 9.64 0.43 -17.41
CA GLN A 82 10.39 -0.52 -18.24
C GLN A 82 9.63 -1.85 -18.39
N ARG A 83 9.12 -2.41 -17.29
CA ARG A 83 8.36 -3.67 -17.29
C ARG A 83 7.13 -3.60 -18.19
N ILE A 84 6.37 -2.52 -18.11
CA ILE A 84 5.10 -2.39 -18.84
C ILE A 84 5.31 -2.22 -20.36
N ILE A 85 6.43 -1.62 -20.77
CA ILE A 85 6.81 -1.50 -22.18
C ILE A 85 7.29 -2.85 -22.73
N SER A 86 8.18 -3.53 -21.98
CA SER A 86 8.93 -4.69 -22.45
C SER A 86 8.13 -5.99 -22.46
N ASN A 87 7.08 -6.10 -21.63
CA ASN A 87 6.32 -7.34 -21.48
C ASN A 87 4.94 -7.27 -22.13
N ASP A 88 4.40 -8.43 -22.46
CA ASP A 88 2.99 -8.54 -22.82
C ASP A 88 2.09 -8.56 -21.56
N PHE A 89 0.78 -8.40 -21.79
CA PHE A 89 -0.18 -8.35 -20.69
C PHE A 89 -0.22 -9.65 -19.88
N ASP A 90 -0.06 -10.78 -20.51
CA ASP A 90 -0.18 -12.09 -19.85
C ASP A 90 0.95 -12.28 -18.85
N GLU A 91 2.16 -11.89 -19.24
CA GLU A 91 3.32 -11.92 -18.34
C GLU A 91 3.17 -10.93 -17.18
N LEU A 92 2.76 -9.69 -17.47
CA LEU A 92 2.52 -8.68 -16.43
C LEU A 92 1.42 -9.12 -15.45
N TRP A 93 0.34 -9.74 -15.96
CA TRP A 93 -0.74 -10.24 -15.13
C TRP A 93 -0.31 -11.41 -14.25
N LYS A 94 0.53 -12.31 -14.75
CA LYS A 94 1.11 -13.39 -13.94
C LYS A 94 2.01 -12.85 -12.83
N GLN A 95 2.82 -11.84 -13.12
CA GLN A 95 3.68 -11.19 -12.12
C GLN A 95 2.86 -10.51 -11.03
N LEU A 96 1.73 -9.89 -11.37
CA LEU A 96 0.82 -9.27 -10.42
C LEU A 96 0.09 -10.29 -9.52
N TRP A 97 -0.17 -11.51 -10.06
CA TRP A 97 -0.97 -12.54 -9.40
C TRP A 97 -0.21 -13.86 -9.23
N ILE A 98 1.03 -13.82 -8.83
CA ILE A 98 1.98 -14.95 -8.76
C ILE A 98 1.40 -16.22 -8.10
N HIS A 99 0.40 -16.11 -7.25
CA HIS A 99 -0.15 -17.24 -6.47
C HIS A 99 -1.65 -17.46 -6.63
N THR A 100 -2.32 -16.78 -7.54
CA THR A 100 -3.77 -16.99 -7.76
C THR A 100 -4.02 -18.10 -8.78
N GLU A 101 -3.67 -19.33 -8.44
CA GLU A 101 -3.99 -20.53 -9.26
C GLU A 101 -5.49 -20.82 -9.32
N THR A 102 -6.27 -20.28 -8.41
CA THR A 102 -7.72 -20.47 -8.39
C THR A 102 -8.39 -19.51 -9.36
N ILE A 103 -8.83 -20.04 -10.49
CA ILE A 103 -9.61 -19.32 -11.51
C ILE A 103 -10.99 -18.97 -10.94
N ASN A 104 -11.02 -17.93 -10.11
CA ASN A 104 -12.29 -17.33 -9.69
C ASN A 104 -12.93 -16.65 -10.92
N PRO A 105 -14.22 -16.90 -11.25
CA PRO A 105 -14.91 -16.28 -12.39
C PRO A 105 -14.81 -14.76 -12.42
N ARG A 106 -14.73 -14.11 -11.27
CA ARG A 106 -14.54 -12.66 -11.15
C ARG A 106 -13.15 -12.24 -11.63
N VAL A 107 -12.11 -12.95 -11.25
CA VAL A 107 -10.72 -12.67 -11.67
C VAL A 107 -10.59 -12.91 -13.19
N LYS A 108 -11.19 -13.98 -13.72
CA LYS A 108 -11.18 -14.25 -15.17
C LYS A 108 -11.87 -13.15 -15.98
N ARG A 109 -13.00 -12.64 -15.49
CA ARG A 109 -13.68 -11.50 -16.14
C ARG A 109 -12.85 -10.22 -16.07
N GLU A 110 -12.23 -9.94 -14.94
CA GLU A 110 -11.34 -8.79 -14.75
C GLU A 110 -10.15 -8.90 -15.70
N TYR A 111 -9.47 -10.04 -15.77
CA TYR A 111 -8.38 -10.32 -16.72
C TYR A 111 -8.78 -9.97 -18.17
N THR A 112 -9.90 -10.49 -18.66
CA THR A 112 -10.33 -10.28 -20.06
C THR A 112 -10.54 -8.79 -20.36
N ILE A 113 -11.17 -8.06 -19.43
CA ILE A 113 -11.43 -6.63 -19.59
C ILE A 113 -10.11 -5.84 -19.54
N SER A 114 -9.26 -6.15 -18.58
CA SER A 114 -7.98 -5.47 -18.37
C SER A 114 -7.03 -5.71 -19.55
N LYS A 115 -6.93 -6.94 -20.05
CA LYS A 115 -6.14 -7.29 -21.24
C LYS A 115 -6.57 -6.47 -22.47
N ARG A 116 -7.86 -6.43 -22.74
CA ARG A 116 -8.40 -5.64 -23.86
C ARG A 116 -8.06 -4.15 -23.72
N ASN A 117 -8.22 -3.59 -22.52
CA ASN A 117 -7.94 -2.18 -22.28
C ASN A 117 -6.44 -1.87 -22.40
N PHE A 118 -5.59 -2.73 -21.85
CA PHE A 118 -4.15 -2.61 -21.95
C PHE A 118 -3.66 -2.67 -23.40
N ASN A 119 -4.06 -3.71 -24.15
CA ASN A 119 -3.63 -3.88 -25.54
C ASN A 119 -4.05 -2.67 -26.38
N ARG A 120 -5.26 -2.13 -26.17
CA ARG A 120 -5.71 -0.95 -26.89
C ARG A 120 -4.83 0.27 -26.65
N ILE A 121 -4.32 0.46 -25.44
CA ILE A 121 -3.35 1.54 -25.14
C ILE A 121 -1.99 1.20 -25.73
N LYS A 122 -1.55 -0.07 -25.63
CA LYS A 122 -0.24 -0.52 -26.11
C LYS A 122 -0.15 -0.41 -27.63
N ASP A 123 -1.19 -0.86 -28.36
CA ASP A 123 -1.24 -0.88 -29.82
C ASP A 123 -1.48 0.51 -30.42
N GLY A 124 -2.08 1.43 -29.63
CA GLY A 124 -2.38 2.79 -30.03
C GLY A 124 -3.84 3.01 -30.42
N PHE A 125 -4.26 4.26 -30.31
CA PHE A 125 -5.62 4.71 -30.65
C PHE A 125 -5.63 6.20 -30.99
N GLU A 126 -6.65 6.62 -31.77
CA GLU A 126 -6.91 8.00 -32.07
C GLU A 126 -7.94 8.58 -31.08
N TYR A 127 -7.67 9.78 -30.56
CA TYR A 127 -8.60 10.52 -29.72
C TYR A 127 -8.41 12.03 -29.91
N GLU A 128 -9.50 12.76 -30.20
CA GLU A 128 -9.50 14.21 -30.45
C GLU A 128 -8.46 14.68 -31.47
N GLY A 129 -8.28 13.90 -32.54
CA GLY A 129 -7.35 14.18 -33.62
C GLY A 129 -5.88 13.98 -33.30
N LYS A 130 -5.58 13.32 -32.18
CA LYS A 130 -4.21 12.91 -31.79
C LYS A 130 -4.11 11.40 -31.69
N SER A 131 -2.95 10.88 -32.05
CA SER A 131 -2.58 9.47 -31.89
C SER A 131 -1.88 9.28 -30.55
N TYR A 132 -2.31 8.28 -29.80
CA TYR A 132 -1.74 7.90 -28.50
C TYR A 132 -1.37 6.43 -28.51
N ASN A 133 -0.26 6.09 -27.89
CA ASN A 133 0.11 4.73 -27.54
C ASN A 133 0.79 4.72 -26.17
N LEU A 134 1.06 3.52 -25.63
CA LEU A 134 1.66 3.38 -24.31
C LEU A 134 3.02 4.09 -24.21
N GLN A 135 3.85 3.94 -25.23
CA GLN A 135 5.19 4.55 -25.26
C GLN A 135 5.09 6.09 -25.22
N SER A 136 4.27 6.69 -26.10
CA SER A 136 4.08 8.16 -26.14
C SER A 136 3.50 8.70 -24.83
N LEU A 137 2.55 7.98 -24.22
CA LEU A 137 1.97 8.37 -22.94
C LEU A 137 2.99 8.35 -21.79
N ILE A 138 3.93 7.38 -21.79
CA ILE A 138 5.01 7.31 -20.79
C ILE A 138 6.03 8.43 -21.02
N GLU A 139 6.40 8.71 -22.27
CA GLU A 139 7.34 9.77 -22.62
C GLU A 139 6.83 11.17 -22.26
N GLU A 140 5.51 11.35 -22.24
CA GLU A 140 4.88 12.59 -21.77
C GLU A 140 4.83 12.72 -20.23
N THR A 141 5.41 11.76 -19.47
CA THR A 141 5.46 11.79 -18.00
C THR A 141 6.88 12.04 -17.49
N ASP A 142 7.07 13.12 -16.73
CA ASP A 142 8.39 13.56 -16.22
C ASP A 142 8.86 12.81 -14.97
N THR A 143 8.28 11.67 -14.63
CA THR A 143 8.56 11.01 -13.36
C THR A 143 9.82 10.18 -13.40
N LEU A 144 10.63 10.32 -12.36
CA LEU A 144 11.91 9.65 -12.16
C LEU A 144 11.99 8.94 -10.80
N TYR A 145 10.91 8.22 -10.41
CA TYR A 145 10.96 7.45 -9.18
C TYR A 145 11.81 6.20 -9.35
N GLU A 146 12.90 6.09 -8.62
CA GLU A 146 13.81 4.94 -8.66
C GLU A 146 13.27 3.74 -7.88
N SER A 147 12.49 3.97 -6.82
CA SER A 147 11.86 2.95 -5.99
C SER A 147 10.34 3.00 -6.07
N ASN A 148 9.66 1.95 -5.65
CA ASN A 148 8.21 1.96 -5.48
C ASN A 148 7.80 2.73 -4.22
N GLU A 149 6.50 2.75 -3.89
CA GLU A 149 6.02 3.47 -2.71
C GLU A 149 6.51 2.81 -1.42
N TRP A 150 7.08 3.62 -0.51
CA TRP A 150 7.33 3.25 0.87
C TRP A 150 6.13 3.57 1.74
N GLU A 151 5.73 2.63 2.57
CA GLU A 151 4.57 2.79 3.43
C GLU A 151 4.71 2.07 4.78
N LEU A 152 3.82 2.40 5.70
CA LEU A 152 3.67 1.68 6.97
C LEU A 152 2.94 0.36 6.72
N PRO A 153 3.39 -0.77 7.31
CA PRO A 153 2.74 -2.07 7.17
C PRO A 153 1.29 -2.04 7.67
N LYS A 154 0.35 -2.51 6.84
CA LYS A 154 -1.09 -2.48 7.13
C LYS A 154 -1.91 -3.26 6.12
N GLY A 155 -3.04 -3.75 6.55
CA GLY A 155 -3.99 -4.33 5.62
C GLY A 155 -5.43 -4.39 6.14
N ARG A 156 -6.27 -5.17 5.46
CA ARG A 156 -7.72 -5.20 5.70
C ARG A 156 -8.11 -6.38 6.57
N ARG A 157 -9.19 -6.18 7.32
CA ARG A 157 -9.71 -7.25 8.17
C ARG A 157 -10.21 -8.45 7.39
N ASN A 158 -9.91 -9.60 7.93
CA ASN A 158 -10.55 -10.85 7.58
C ASN A 158 -11.96 -10.95 8.22
N LEU A 159 -12.72 -11.96 7.82
CA LEU A 159 -14.06 -12.17 8.35
C LEU A 159 -13.99 -12.43 9.86
N ARG A 160 -14.75 -11.63 10.63
CA ARG A 160 -14.86 -11.72 12.10
C ARG A 160 -13.59 -11.41 12.89
N GLU A 161 -12.56 -10.90 12.25
CA GLU A 161 -11.35 -10.42 12.88
C GLU A 161 -11.58 -9.07 13.58
N ASN A 162 -11.02 -8.83 14.75
CA ASN A 162 -11.04 -7.50 15.36
C ASN A 162 -9.91 -6.62 14.82
N ASN A 163 -9.95 -5.32 15.14
CA ASN A 163 -9.02 -4.35 14.57
C ASN A 163 -7.56 -4.61 14.95
N ARG A 164 -7.31 -5.00 16.22
CA ARG A 164 -5.96 -5.27 16.73
C ARG A 164 -5.41 -6.58 16.16
N GLU A 165 -6.22 -7.62 16.10
CA GLU A 165 -5.85 -8.90 15.48
C GLU A 165 -5.46 -8.69 14.02
N CYS A 166 -6.24 -7.90 13.27
CA CYS A 166 -5.91 -7.52 11.91
C CYS A 166 -4.54 -6.82 11.82
N ALA A 167 -4.31 -5.81 12.65
CA ALA A 167 -3.05 -5.07 12.65
C ALA A 167 -1.83 -5.99 12.93
N ILE A 168 -1.96 -6.91 13.89
CA ILE A 168 -0.90 -7.87 14.24
C ILE A 168 -0.65 -8.84 13.08
N ARG A 169 -1.71 -9.42 12.50
CA ARG A 169 -1.60 -10.34 11.37
C ARG A 169 -0.96 -9.68 10.15
N GLU A 170 -1.51 -8.54 9.70
CA GLU A 170 -1.00 -7.82 8.53
C GLU A 170 0.45 -7.39 8.73
N PHE A 171 0.78 -6.89 9.94
CA PHE A 171 2.15 -6.54 10.26
C PHE A 171 3.09 -7.75 10.16
N GLN A 172 2.68 -8.92 10.66
CA GLN A 172 3.47 -10.14 10.57
C GLN A 172 3.56 -10.66 9.13
N GLU A 173 2.48 -10.59 8.36
CA GLU A 173 2.45 -11.00 6.95
C GLU A 173 3.42 -10.16 6.11
N GLU A 174 3.40 -8.82 6.26
CA GLU A 174 4.22 -7.92 5.46
C GLU A 174 5.67 -7.78 5.95
N THR A 175 5.94 -7.98 7.26
CA THR A 175 7.29 -7.77 7.83
C THR A 175 8.01 -9.05 8.24
N ASN A 176 7.29 -10.15 8.40
CA ASN A 176 7.76 -11.41 9.01
C ASN A 176 8.23 -11.26 10.47
N ILE A 177 7.90 -10.13 11.14
CA ILE A 177 8.16 -9.90 12.56
C ILE A 177 6.96 -10.42 13.36
N THR A 178 7.22 -11.30 14.31
CA THR A 178 6.16 -11.89 15.15
C THR A 178 5.82 -10.99 16.33
N HIS A 179 4.61 -11.11 16.87
CA HIS A 179 4.16 -10.35 18.04
C HIS A 179 4.97 -10.60 19.32
N THR A 180 5.84 -11.63 19.36
CA THR A 180 6.76 -11.89 20.46
C THR A 180 7.96 -10.96 20.47
N ASN A 181 8.29 -10.34 19.33
CA ASN A 181 9.44 -9.46 19.16
C ASN A 181 9.19 -8.01 19.64
N TYR A 182 7.94 -7.66 19.96
CA TYR A 182 7.58 -6.30 20.35
C TYR A 182 6.45 -6.25 21.37
N ASP A 183 6.33 -5.13 22.08
CA ASP A 183 5.20 -4.83 22.94
C ASP A 183 4.30 -3.79 22.29
N LEU A 184 3.00 -4.09 22.19
CA LEU A 184 1.99 -3.09 21.79
C LEU A 184 1.70 -2.15 22.95
N ILE A 185 1.81 -0.86 22.69
CA ILE A 185 1.45 0.18 23.65
C ILE A 185 -0.08 0.34 23.64
N THR A 186 -0.73 -0.07 24.74
CA THR A 186 -2.19 -0.25 24.78
C THR A 186 -2.96 0.93 25.36
N ASN A 187 -2.26 1.86 26.01
CA ASN A 187 -2.83 3.01 26.72
C ASN A 187 -2.80 4.32 25.92
N ILE A 188 -2.54 4.22 24.62
CA ILE A 188 -2.59 5.34 23.68
C ILE A 188 -3.62 5.13 22.60
N VAL A 189 -4.19 6.26 22.10
CA VAL A 189 -5.08 6.23 20.94
C VAL A 189 -4.25 5.95 19.69
N PRO A 190 -4.67 4.99 18.83
CA PRO A 190 -3.99 4.72 17.58
C PRO A 190 -3.91 5.95 16.67
N LEU A 191 -2.84 6.09 15.91
CA LEU A 191 -2.70 7.14 14.91
C LEU A 191 -3.58 6.84 13.69
N ILE A 192 -4.07 7.89 13.06
CA ILE A 192 -5.03 7.78 11.96
C ILE A 192 -4.53 8.52 10.73
N GLU A 193 -4.48 7.81 9.62
CA GLU A 193 -4.28 8.33 8.29
C GLU A 193 -5.62 8.29 7.55
N GLU A 194 -6.19 9.44 7.19
CA GLU A 194 -7.46 9.50 6.45
C GLU A 194 -7.31 10.39 5.23
N TYR A 195 -7.70 9.89 4.04
CA TYR A 195 -7.57 10.59 2.78
C TYR A 195 -8.56 10.09 1.72
N THR A 196 -8.68 10.85 0.64
CA THR A 196 -9.39 10.43 -0.56
C THR A 196 -8.38 10.14 -1.66
N GLY A 197 -8.37 8.90 -2.14
CA GLY A 197 -7.50 8.47 -3.24
C GLY A 197 -7.87 9.14 -4.57
N ILE A 198 -6.98 9.03 -5.57
CA ILE A 198 -7.21 9.53 -6.93
C ILE A 198 -8.42 8.88 -7.63
N ASN A 199 -8.83 7.72 -7.16
CA ASN A 199 -10.02 6.99 -7.58
C ASN A 199 -11.33 7.49 -6.91
N ASN A 200 -11.27 8.61 -6.16
CA ASN A 200 -12.37 9.18 -5.36
C ASN A 200 -12.91 8.25 -4.26
N VAL A 201 -12.12 7.28 -3.82
CA VAL A 201 -12.46 6.40 -2.70
C VAL A 201 -11.84 6.95 -1.43
N ARG A 202 -12.62 6.98 -0.34
CA ARG A 202 -12.14 7.37 0.98
C ARG A 202 -11.45 6.19 1.66
N TYR A 203 -10.28 6.43 2.21
CA TYR A 203 -9.47 5.47 2.95
C TYR A 203 -9.24 5.96 4.37
N LYS A 204 -9.16 5.04 5.32
CA LYS A 204 -8.78 5.30 6.71
C LYS A 204 -7.93 4.17 7.21
N HIS A 205 -6.69 4.49 7.52
CA HIS A 205 -5.75 3.56 8.11
C HIS A 205 -5.57 3.89 9.59
N VAL A 206 -5.55 2.85 10.41
CA VAL A 206 -5.44 2.95 11.87
C VAL A 206 -4.19 2.21 12.30
N TYR A 207 -3.25 2.92 12.90
CA TYR A 207 -1.95 2.39 13.30
C TYR A 207 -1.85 2.31 14.82
N TYR A 208 -1.68 1.08 15.32
CA TYR A 208 -1.24 0.84 16.69
C TYR A 208 0.25 1.08 16.80
N ILE A 209 0.74 1.39 18.00
CA ILE A 209 2.19 1.61 18.23
C ILE A 209 2.76 0.40 18.92
N GLY A 210 3.86 -0.13 18.39
CA GLY A 210 4.63 -1.21 18.97
C GLY A 210 6.07 -0.78 19.24
N ARG A 211 6.64 -1.19 20.38
CA ARG A 211 8.05 -0.98 20.74
C ARG A 211 8.81 -2.30 20.65
N VAL A 212 9.95 -2.31 20.00
CA VAL A 212 10.83 -3.47 19.90
C VAL A 212 11.30 -3.91 21.30
N LYS A 213 11.30 -5.20 21.56
CA LYS A 213 11.88 -5.81 22.77
C LYS A 213 13.34 -6.18 22.57
N GLU A 214 13.62 -6.75 21.41
CA GLU A 214 14.95 -7.24 21.04
C GLU A 214 15.21 -6.85 19.58
N PRO A 215 16.48 -6.62 19.19
CA PRO A 215 16.83 -6.28 17.83
C PRO A 215 16.22 -7.26 16.81
N CYS A 216 15.48 -6.75 15.83
CA CYS A 216 14.86 -7.54 14.78
C CYS A 216 15.65 -7.38 13.48
N GLU A 217 16.05 -8.50 12.90
CA GLU A 217 16.60 -8.52 11.55
C GLU A 217 15.45 -8.35 10.54
N LEU A 218 15.58 -7.35 9.67
CA LEU A 218 14.63 -7.11 8.59
C LEU A 218 15.09 -7.81 7.31
N LYS A 219 14.27 -8.72 6.82
CA LYS A 219 14.53 -9.43 5.56
C LYS A 219 13.25 -9.89 4.89
N ILE A 220 13.32 -9.99 3.57
CA ILE A 220 12.26 -10.63 2.79
C ILE A 220 12.41 -12.14 2.90
N ASN A 221 11.36 -12.80 3.38
CA ASN A 221 11.31 -14.24 3.47
C ASN A 221 10.59 -14.83 2.25
N MET A 222 11.34 -15.43 1.34
CA MET A 222 10.82 -16.06 0.12
C MET A 222 9.82 -17.19 0.38
N MET A 223 9.80 -17.76 1.58
CA MET A 223 8.84 -18.80 2.00
C MET A 223 7.54 -18.19 2.55
N ASN A 224 7.55 -16.92 2.95
CA ASN A 224 6.34 -16.18 3.32
C ASN A 224 5.71 -15.61 2.05
N LYS A 225 4.68 -16.29 1.54
CA LYS A 225 4.02 -15.93 0.28
C LYS A 225 3.41 -14.53 0.34
N ASP A 226 2.80 -14.15 1.45
CA ASP A 226 2.12 -12.87 1.62
C ASP A 226 3.15 -11.73 1.54
N GLN A 227 4.25 -11.82 2.29
CA GLN A 227 5.34 -10.86 2.21
C GLN A 227 5.93 -10.80 0.78
N TYR A 228 6.27 -11.95 0.21
CA TYR A 228 6.93 -12.01 -1.10
C TYR A 228 6.07 -11.44 -2.25
N THR A 229 4.74 -11.52 -2.14
CA THR A 229 3.83 -10.99 -3.16
C THR A 229 3.56 -9.49 -3.04
N GLU A 230 3.65 -8.93 -1.85
CA GLU A 230 3.24 -7.56 -1.59
C GLU A 230 4.41 -6.61 -1.30
N VAL A 231 5.53 -7.15 -0.76
CA VAL A 231 6.66 -6.38 -0.28
C VAL A 231 7.91 -6.67 -1.12
N LYS A 232 8.53 -5.61 -1.64
CA LYS A 232 9.80 -5.66 -2.36
C LYS A 232 10.99 -5.53 -1.43
N SER A 233 10.89 -4.63 -0.45
CA SER A 233 11.95 -4.31 0.50
C SER A 233 11.37 -3.90 1.86
N ILE A 234 12.17 -4.07 2.91
CA ILE A 234 11.81 -3.68 4.28
C ILE A 234 13.03 -3.04 4.94
N SER A 235 12.86 -1.94 5.65
CA SER A 235 13.96 -1.24 6.29
C SER A 235 13.53 -0.45 7.52
N TRP A 236 14.51 -0.14 8.38
CA TRP A 236 14.39 0.79 9.48
C TRP A 236 14.68 2.20 8.99
N PHE A 237 13.75 3.13 9.18
CA PHE A 237 13.88 4.53 8.82
C PHE A 237 13.74 5.45 10.01
N ASN A 238 14.61 6.44 10.10
CA ASN A 238 14.40 7.59 10.99
C ASN A 238 13.39 8.58 10.35
N GLN A 239 13.09 9.67 11.05
CA GLN A 239 12.10 10.65 10.59
C GLN A 239 12.45 11.27 9.24
N GLU A 240 13.72 11.63 9.03
CA GLU A 240 14.20 12.25 7.79
C GLU A 240 14.12 11.26 6.60
N GLU A 241 14.59 10.03 6.82
CA GLU A 241 14.53 8.95 5.84
C GLU A 241 13.07 8.64 5.44
N CYS A 242 12.14 8.62 6.40
CA CYS A 242 10.71 8.48 6.11
C CYS A 242 10.18 9.61 5.22
N ASN A 243 10.47 10.86 5.59
CA ASN A 243 9.99 12.02 4.84
C ASN A 243 10.56 12.11 3.42
N THR A 244 11.79 11.63 3.22
CA THR A 244 12.44 11.57 1.91
C THR A 244 11.90 10.44 1.04
N SER A 245 11.66 9.26 1.64
CA SER A 245 11.25 8.06 0.91
C SER A 245 9.76 8.00 0.59
N ILE A 246 8.91 8.58 1.45
CA ILE A 246 7.47 8.68 1.19
C ILE A 246 7.24 9.69 0.06
N ARG A 247 6.45 9.28 -0.93
CA ARG A 247 6.13 10.09 -2.11
C ARG A 247 5.50 11.44 -1.74
N GLU A 248 5.77 12.49 -2.51
CA GLU A 248 5.25 13.84 -2.25
C GLU A 248 3.71 13.89 -2.25
N TYR A 249 3.08 13.10 -3.10
CA TYR A 249 1.61 13.04 -3.16
C TYR A 249 0.96 12.31 -1.98
N ASP A 250 1.73 11.61 -1.15
CA ASP A 250 1.28 10.91 0.07
C ASP A 250 1.49 11.77 1.34
N SER A 251 1.19 13.06 1.24
CA SER A 251 1.36 14.02 2.35
C SER A 251 0.63 13.59 3.64
N HIS A 252 -0.51 12.90 3.52
CA HIS A 252 -1.25 12.30 4.62
C HIS A 252 -0.45 11.24 5.37
N LYS A 253 0.37 10.45 4.67
CA LYS A 253 1.27 9.45 5.26
C LYS A 253 2.44 10.13 5.99
N LYS A 254 3.08 11.14 5.34
CA LYS A 254 4.11 11.96 5.98
C LYS A 254 3.61 12.60 7.28
N LYS A 255 2.35 13.08 7.29
CA LYS A 255 1.72 13.66 8.47
C LYS A 255 1.66 12.65 9.62
N VAL A 256 1.17 11.44 9.40
CA VAL A 256 1.07 10.41 10.45
C VAL A 256 2.43 9.99 10.98
N VAL A 257 3.42 9.86 10.09
CA VAL A 257 4.80 9.56 10.48
C VAL A 257 5.37 10.67 11.37
N ASN A 258 5.18 11.93 10.99
CA ASN A 258 5.66 13.07 11.80
C ASN A 258 4.92 13.16 13.14
N GLU A 259 3.60 12.96 13.18
CA GLU A 259 2.83 12.90 14.43
C GLU A 259 3.34 11.79 15.35
N PHE A 260 3.76 10.65 14.81
CA PHE A 260 4.39 9.58 15.59
C PHE A 260 5.72 10.04 16.22
N PHE A 261 6.64 10.58 15.42
CA PHE A 261 7.94 10.99 15.92
C PHE A 261 7.85 12.14 16.94
N ASP A 262 6.95 13.09 16.73
CA ASP A 262 6.69 14.18 17.67
C ASP A 262 6.15 13.64 19.00
N PHE A 263 5.20 12.69 18.94
CA PHE A 263 4.65 12.01 20.12
C PHE A 263 5.75 11.31 20.92
N ILE A 264 6.63 10.54 20.30
CA ILE A 264 7.70 9.83 21.00
C ILE A 264 8.73 10.80 21.60
N LYS A 265 9.12 11.85 20.87
CA LYS A 265 10.04 12.88 21.40
C LYS A 265 9.49 13.56 22.64
N MET A 266 8.23 13.95 22.64
CA MET A 266 7.58 14.57 23.79
C MET A 266 7.56 13.64 25.01
N ASN A 267 7.26 12.36 24.81
CA ASN A 267 7.22 11.39 25.91
C ASN A 267 8.61 11.07 26.47
N ASN A 268 9.62 10.98 25.64
CA ASN A 268 11.01 10.77 26.08
C ASN A 268 11.52 11.97 26.91
N GLN A 269 11.18 13.21 26.54
CA GLN A 269 11.50 14.40 27.34
C GLN A 269 10.85 14.36 28.73
N LEU A 270 9.59 13.94 28.82
CA LEU A 270 8.88 13.82 30.11
C LEU A 270 9.48 12.74 31.02
N ILE A 271 10.05 11.68 30.48
CA ILE A 271 10.73 10.63 31.24
C ILE A 271 12.09 11.11 31.75
N GLN A 272 12.83 11.89 30.98
CA GLN A 272 14.14 12.46 31.39
C GLN A 272 14.03 13.58 32.44
N MET A 273 12.86 14.22 32.58
CA MET A 273 12.60 15.27 33.57
C MET A 273 12.13 14.75 34.93
N LYS A 274 11.95 13.44 35.10
CA LYS A 274 11.63 12.78 36.38
C LYS A 274 12.85 12.07 36.97
#